data_c8394f07e1f38a2598b3e3bf396ba38c
#
_entry.id   c8394f07e1f38a2598b3e3bf396ba38c
#
_cell.length_a   1.000
_cell.length_b   1.000
_cell.length_c   1.000
_cell.angle_alpha   90.00
_cell.angle_beta   90.00
_cell.angle_gamma   90.00
#
_symmetry.space_group_name_H-M   'P 1'
#
loop_
_entity.id
_entity.type
_entity.pdbx_description
1 polymer ?
#
loop_
_entity_poly.entity_id
_entity_poly.type
_entity_poly.pdbx_seq_one_letter_code
_entity_poly.pdbx_strand_id
1 'polypeptide(L)'
;NPPQMPSLNLRVTIDSNSGFCFGVVYAIEMAEDVLDEQGYLYCLGDIVHNDEEVNRLKAKGLRIINYDTFATLQNEKVLIRAHGEPPSTYQTAIQNNITLIDATCPVVLKLQNRIRGSYDKKETIFLIGKKGHAEVTGLMGQINNEGVVFSDISELDGQTLPSEITLYTQTTKSKQKFRETRKAFEDRGIKVN
;
A
#
# COMPACT_ATOMS: atom_id res chain seq x y z
N ASN A 1 52.32 -18.63 -5.47
CA ASN A 1 51.29 -18.72 -4.44
C ASN A 1 50.45 -17.46 -4.52
N PRO A 2 49.15 -17.58 -4.81
CA PRO A 2 48.25 -16.42 -4.71
C PRO A 2 48.15 -15.96 -3.24
N PRO A 3 48.04 -14.67 -2.98
CA PRO A 3 47.87 -14.15 -1.62
C PRO A 3 46.61 -14.72 -1.00
N GLN A 4 46.72 -15.37 0.16
CA GLN A 4 45.59 -15.78 0.96
C GLN A 4 44.86 -14.52 1.43
N MET A 5 43.60 -14.33 1.02
CA MET A 5 42.75 -13.30 1.57
C MET A 5 42.51 -13.61 3.04
N PRO A 6 42.61 -12.60 3.92
CA PRO A 6 42.31 -12.80 5.34
C PRO A 6 40.84 -13.26 5.50
N SER A 7 40.64 -14.33 6.25
CA SER A 7 39.29 -14.79 6.61
C SER A 7 38.65 -13.72 7.48
N LEU A 8 37.59 -13.07 6.95
CA LEU A 8 36.77 -12.17 7.74
C LEU A 8 35.97 -12.98 8.75
N ASN A 9 36.30 -12.81 10.02
CA ASN A 9 35.56 -13.43 11.14
C ASN A 9 34.31 -12.57 11.39
N LEU A 10 33.26 -12.74 10.57
CA LEU A 10 32.01 -12.04 10.71
C LEU A 10 31.08 -12.78 11.67
N ARG A 11 30.61 -12.11 12.71
CA ARG A 11 29.53 -12.60 13.56
C ARG A 11 28.24 -11.94 13.06
N VAL A 12 27.37 -12.72 12.47
CA VAL A 12 26.03 -12.27 12.05
C VAL A 12 25.05 -12.51 13.21
N THR A 13 24.39 -11.47 13.64
CA THR A 13 23.30 -11.56 14.62
C THR A 13 22.02 -11.05 13.96
N ILE A 14 20.96 -11.86 14.00
CA ILE A 14 19.63 -11.45 13.52
C ILE A 14 18.97 -10.69 14.66
N ASP A 15 18.54 -9.45 14.38
CA ASP A 15 17.74 -8.68 15.34
C ASP A 15 16.40 -9.39 15.55
N SER A 16 16.02 -9.62 16.82
CA SER A 16 14.73 -10.24 17.17
C SER A 16 13.50 -9.46 16.68
N ASN A 17 13.67 -8.18 16.36
CA ASN A 17 12.64 -7.33 15.77
C ASN A 17 12.76 -7.23 14.24
N SER A 18 13.68 -7.96 13.60
CA SER A 18 13.78 -8.03 12.15
C SER A 18 12.63 -8.85 11.59
N GLY A 19 12.03 -8.39 10.49
CA GLY A 19 10.93 -9.09 9.84
C GLY A 19 9.99 -8.15 9.11
N PHE A 20 8.76 -8.59 8.96
CA PHE A 20 7.72 -7.78 8.35
C PHE A 20 7.27 -6.64 9.29
N CYS A 21 6.82 -5.53 8.70
CA CYS A 21 6.21 -4.48 9.50
C CYS A 21 4.90 -4.97 10.15
N PHE A 22 4.51 -4.30 11.23
CA PHE A 22 3.28 -4.62 12.00
C PHE A 22 2.05 -4.86 11.12
N GLY A 23 1.81 -4.00 10.10
CA GLY A 23 0.64 -4.13 9.23
C GLY A 23 0.64 -5.41 8.39
N VAL A 24 1.82 -5.86 7.96
CA VAL A 24 1.98 -7.12 7.21
C VAL A 24 1.81 -8.32 8.13
N VAL A 25 2.41 -8.30 9.33
CA VAL A 25 2.24 -9.37 10.32
C VAL A 25 0.76 -9.54 10.66
N TYR A 26 0.05 -8.46 10.93
CA TYR A 26 -1.38 -8.47 11.22
C TYR A 26 -2.21 -9.10 10.07
N ALA A 27 -1.89 -8.75 8.81
CA ALA A 27 -2.58 -9.34 7.66
C ALA A 27 -2.32 -10.85 7.52
N ILE A 28 -1.09 -11.29 7.80
CA ILE A 28 -0.72 -12.72 7.77
C ILE A 28 -1.47 -13.47 8.87
N GLU A 29 -1.51 -12.96 10.10
CA GLU A 29 -2.23 -13.57 11.22
C GLU A 29 -3.71 -13.71 10.91
N MET A 30 -4.38 -12.68 10.42
CA MET A 30 -5.78 -12.75 10.00
C MET A 30 -6.01 -13.79 8.90
N ALA A 31 -5.08 -13.91 7.93
CA ALA A 31 -5.18 -14.92 6.89
C ALA A 31 -5.05 -16.33 7.48
N GLU A 32 -4.09 -16.54 8.38
CA GLU A 32 -3.86 -17.86 9.01
C GLU A 32 -5.06 -18.31 9.84
N ASP A 33 -5.67 -17.42 10.61
CA ASP A 33 -6.88 -17.74 11.40
C ASP A 33 -8.00 -18.30 10.50
N VAL A 34 -8.24 -17.68 9.36
CA VAL A 34 -9.27 -18.16 8.43
C VAL A 34 -8.84 -19.43 7.69
N LEU A 35 -7.57 -19.55 7.31
CA LEU A 35 -7.04 -20.77 6.68
C LEU A 35 -7.12 -21.97 7.62
N ASP A 36 -6.85 -21.79 8.90
CA ASP A 36 -6.95 -22.84 9.92
C ASP A 36 -8.42 -23.23 10.18
N GLU A 37 -9.38 -22.29 10.05
CA GLU A 37 -10.80 -22.54 10.23
C GLU A 37 -11.44 -23.27 9.04
N GLN A 38 -11.19 -22.82 7.80
CA GLN A 38 -11.92 -23.33 6.63
C GLN A 38 -11.05 -23.95 5.52
N GLY A 39 -9.72 -23.93 5.66
CA GLY A 39 -8.79 -24.60 4.75
C GLY A 39 -8.50 -23.86 3.45
N TYR A 40 -9.14 -22.74 3.17
CA TYR A 40 -8.83 -21.87 2.03
C TYR A 40 -9.24 -20.42 2.28
N LEU A 41 -8.64 -19.50 1.57
CA LEU A 41 -8.98 -18.08 1.62
C LEU A 41 -8.54 -17.39 0.33
N TYR A 42 -9.42 -16.61 -0.26
CA TYR A 42 -9.04 -15.70 -1.36
C TYR A 42 -8.35 -14.46 -0.80
N CYS A 43 -7.31 -14.00 -1.51
CA CYS A 43 -6.60 -12.75 -1.19
C CYS A 43 -6.53 -11.89 -2.44
N LEU A 44 -6.97 -10.65 -2.35
CA LEU A 44 -6.97 -9.71 -3.47
C LEU A 44 -5.59 -9.12 -3.67
N GLY A 45 -4.78 -9.76 -4.54
CA GLY A 45 -3.37 -9.49 -4.79
C GLY A 45 -2.42 -10.13 -3.77
N ASP A 46 -1.11 -9.95 -3.96
CA ASP A 46 -0.08 -10.54 -3.08
C ASP A 46 -0.16 -9.97 -1.67
N ILE A 47 -0.28 -10.83 -0.67
CA ILE A 47 -0.40 -10.43 0.73
C ILE A 47 0.86 -9.73 1.24
N VAL A 48 2.02 -10.14 0.74
CA VAL A 48 3.33 -9.60 1.09
C VAL A 48 4.27 -9.75 -0.12
N HIS A 49 5.27 -8.88 -0.21
CA HIS A 49 6.32 -8.97 -1.24
C HIS A 49 7.47 -9.87 -0.79
N ASN A 50 7.17 -11.13 -0.53
CA ASN A 50 8.11 -12.17 -0.15
C ASN A 50 7.59 -13.52 -0.65
N ASP A 51 8.25 -14.07 -1.66
CA ASP A 51 7.80 -15.28 -2.34
C ASP A 51 7.77 -16.51 -1.43
N GLU A 52 8.68 -16.62 -0.48
CA GLU A 52 8.75 -17.73 0.46
C GLU A 52 7.51 -17.75 1.37
N GLU A 53 7.17 -16.59 1.93
CA GLU A 53 5.98 -16.44 2.77
C GLU A 53 4.67 -16.61 1.98
N VAL A 54 4.60 -16.06 0.78
CA VAL A 54 3.46 -16.27 -0.13
C VAL A 54 3.28 -17.75 -0.44
N ASN A 55 4.35 -18.47 -0.75
CA ASN A 55 4.30 -19.91 -1.02
C ASN A 55 3.91 -20.72 0.21
N ARG A 56 4.36 -20.33 1.39
CA ARG A 56 3.96 -20.94 2.66
C ARG A 56 2.44 -20.83 2.88
N LEU A 57 1.88 -19.64 2.67
CA LEU A 57 0.44 -19.40 2.81
C LEU A 57 -0.37 -20.09 1.72
N LYS A 58 0.13 -20.13 0.48
CA LYS A 58 -0.50 -20.91 -0.61
C LYS A 58 -0.57 -22.40 -0.28
N ALA A 59 0.47 -22.95 0.33
CA ALA A 59 0.45 -24.34 0.81
C ALA A 59 -0.61 -24.60 1.88
N LYS A 60 -1.00 -23.58 2.66
CA LYS A 60 -2.11 -23.62 3.61
C LYS A 60 -3.49 -23.40 2.97
N GLY A 61 -3.55 -23.04 1.69
CA GLY A 61 -4.81 -22.82 0.99
C GLY A 61 -5.11 -21.38 0.57
N LEU A 62 -4.14 -20.44 0.72
CA LEU A 62 -4.30 -19.07 0.23
C LEU A 62 -4.40 -19.05 -1.30
N ARG A 63 -5.40 -18.37 -1.83
CA ARG A 63 -5.66 -18.23 -3.27
C ARG A 63 -5.57 -16.78 -3.66
N ILE A 64 -4.47 -16.40 -4.30
CA ILE A 64 -4.27 -15.02 -4.75
C ILE A 64 -5.09 -14.80 -6.02
N ILE A 65 -5.88 -13.73 -6.03
CA ILE A 65 -6.75 -13.35 -7.14
C ILE A 65 -6.51 -11.89 -7.53
N ASN A 66 -6.91 -11.56 -8.74
CA ASN A 66 -6.94 -10.19 -9.26
C ASN A 66 -8.36 -9.60 -9.20
N TYR A 67 -8.51 -8.34 -9.60
CA TYR A 67 -9.82 -7.67 -9.60
C TYR A 67 -10.84 -8.31 -10.55
N ASP A 68 -10.40 -8.84 -11.70
CA ASP A 68 -11.32 -9.51 -12.64
C ASP A 68 -11.92 -10.76 -12.02
N THR A 69 -11.09 -11.58 -11.39
CA THR A 69 -11.57 -12.76 -10.65
C THR A 69 -12.44 -12.35 -9.47
N PHE A 70 -12.04 -11.34 -8.70
CA PHE A 70 -12.80 -10.83 -7.57
C PHE A 70 -14.22 -10.41 -7.99
N ALA A 71 -14.36 -9.74 -9.13
CA ALA A 71 -15.65 -9.30 -9.64
C ALA A 71 -16.61 -10.48 -10.00
N THR A 72 -16.08 -11.67 -10.20
CA THR A 72 -16.86 -12.88 -10.53
C THR A 72 -17.22 -13.75 -9.32
N LEU A 73 -16.53 -13.54 -8.18
CA LEU A 73 -16.80 -14.30 -6.96
C LEU A 73 -18.16 -13.94 -6.36
N GLN A 74 -18.80 -14.91 -5.72
CA GLN A 74 -20.03 -14.73 -4.96
C GLN A 74 -20.03 -15.61 -3.72
N ASN A 75 -20.54 -15.07 -2.61
CA ASN A 75 -20.68 -15.79 -1.33
C ASN A 75 -19.34 -16.34 -0.76
N GLU A 76 -18.24 -15.66 -1.03
CA GLU A 76 -16.89 -16.08 -0.61
C GLU A 76 -16.32 -15.14 0.45
N LYS A 77 -15.28 -15.61 1.18
CA LYS A 77 -14.45 -14.78 2.04
C LYS A 77 -13.23 -14.31 1.25
N VAL A 78 -12.94 -13.02 1.29
CA VAL A 78 -11.78 -12.43 0.59
C VAL A 78 -11.01 -11.51 1.55
N LEU A 79 -9.71 -11.72 1.65
CA LEU A 79 -8.80 -10.88 2.43
C LEU A 79 -8.43 -9.63 1.63
N ILE A 80 -8.57 -8.47 2.27
CA ILE A 80 -7.98 -7.21 1.85
C ILE A 80 -6.63 -7.05 2.55
N ARG A 81 -5.59 -6.81 1.75
CA ARG A 81 -4.21 -6.68 2.20
C ARG A 81 -3.96 -5.41 3.03
N ALA A 82 -2.80 -5.37 3.71
CA ALA A 82 -2.36 -4.21 4.47
C ALA A 82 -2.31 -2.88 3.65
N HIS A 83 -2.15 -2.97 2.34
CA HIS A 83 -2.13 -1.80 1.43
C HIS A 83 -3.45 -1.03 1.34
N GLY A 84 -4.56 -1.65 1.73
CA GLY A 84 -5.91 -1.10 1.58
C GLY A 84 -6.45 -1.16 0.16
N GLU A 85 -7.72 -0.83 0.01
CA GLU A 85 -8.45 -0.88 -1.24
C GLU A 85 -9.28 0.39 -1.46
N PRO A 86 -9.62 0.72 -2.72
CA PRO A 86 -10.55 1.81 -3.02
C PRO A 86 -11.99 1.45 -2.62
N PRO A 87 -12.88 2.44 -2.45
CA PRO A 87 -14.29 2.19 -2.13
C PRO A 87 -15.01 1.25 -3.10
N SER A 88 -14.62 1.23 -4.38
CA SER A 88 -15.20 0.34 -5.39
C SER A 88 -15.06 -1.15 -5.04
N THR A 89 -13.98 -1.55 -4.38
CA THR A 89 -13.79 -2.94 -3.92
C THR A 89 -14.85 -3.31 -2.89
N TYR A 90 -15.15 -2.44 -1.94
CA TYR A 90 -16.19 -2.67 -0.93
C TYR A 90 -17.60 -2.72 -1.56
N GLN A 91 -17.86 -1.88 -2.55
CA GLN A 91 -19.13 -1.90 -3.28
C GLN A 91 -19.33 -3.23 -4.03
N THR A 92 -18.31 -3.70 -4.74
CA THR A 92 -18.35 -5.00 -5.41
C THR A 92 -18.58 -6.14 -4.43
N ALA A 93 -17.92 -6.10 -3.27
CA ALA A 93 -18.12 -7.10 -2.23
C ALA A 93 -19.58 -7.15 -1.74
N ILE A 94 -20.21 -5.99 -1.51
CA ILE A 94 -21.61 -5.91 -1.10
C ILE A 94 -22.51 -6.50 -2.20
N GLN A 95 -22.31 -6.11 -3.44
CA GLN A 95 -23.12 -6.58 -4.58
C GLN A 95 -23.05 -8.09 -4.76
N ASN A 96 -21.89 -8.68 -4.53
CA ASN A 96 -21.62 -10.11 -4.76
C ASN A 96 -21.72 -10.95 -3.47
N ASN A 97 -22.21 -10.38 -2.37
CA ASN A 97 -22.28 -11.06 -1.07
C ASN A 97 -20.94 -11.66 -0.63
N ILE A 98 -19.84 -10.93 -0.87
CA ILE A 98 -18.49 -11.31 -0.45
C ILE A 98 -18.27 -10.78 0.97
N THR A 99 -17.82 -11.65 1.87
CA THR A 99 -17.37 -11.28 3.20
C THR A 99 -15.92 -10.83 3.13
N LEU A 100 -15.67 -9.54 3.35
CA LEU A 100 -14.32 -9.01 3.39
C LEU A 100 -13.69 -9.19 4.77
N ILE A 101 -12.48 -9.76 4.76
CA ILE A 101 -11.58 -9.78 5.91
C ILE A 101 -10.60 -8.64 5.69
N ASP A 102 -10.86 -7.51 6.32
CA ASP A 102 -10.13 -6.27 6.05
C ASP A 102 -8.90 -6.15 6.95
N ALA A 103 -7.74 -6.47 6.38
CA ALA A 103 -6.44 -6.33 7.02
C ALA A 103 -5.71 -5.03 6.65
N THR A 104 -6.42 -4.01 6.20
CA THR A 104 -5.81 -2.70 5.91
C THR A 104 -5.04 -2.19 7.12
N CYS A 105 -3.77 -1.85 6.92
CA CYS A 105 -2.92 -1.30 7.97
C CYS A 105 -3.55 -0.03 8.55
N PRO A 106 -3.65 0.11 9.88
CA PRO A 106 -4.21 1.31 10.50
C PRO A 106 -3.55 2.63 10.05
N VAL A 107 -2.26 2.60 9.71
CA VAL A 107 -1.54 3.77 9.18
C VAL A 107 -2.09 4.16 7.80
N VAL A 108 -2.32 3.17 6.93
CA VAL A 108 -2.92 3.38 5.61
C VAL A 108 -4.36 3.84 5.74
N LEU A 109 -5.15 3.24 6.62
CA LEU A 109 -6.53 3.64 6.86
C LEU A 109 -6.63 5.10 7.33
N LYS A 110 -5.74 5.52 8.23
CA LYS A 110 -5.64 6.91 8.67
C LYS A 110 -5.32 7.86 7.53
N LEU A 111 -4.43 7.46 6.62
CA LEU A 111 -4.07 8.24 5.44
C LEU A 111 -5.25 8.34 4.46
N GLN A 112 -5.97 7.24 4.22
CA GLN A 112 -7.20 7.24 3.41
C GLN A 112 -8.23 8.25 3.95
N ASN A 113 -8.45 8.27 5.26
CA ASN A 113 -9.39 9.19 5.89
C ASN A 113 -8.94 10.66 5.76
N ARG A 114 -7.64 10.92 5.88
CA ARG A 114 -7.09 12.28 5.72
C ARG A 114 -7.24 12.79 4.29
N ILE A 115 -6.87 11.98 3.30
CA ILE A 115 -6.96 12.38 1.90
C ILE A 115 -8.42 12.61 1.47
N ARG A 116 -9.35 11.79 1.97
CA ARG A 116 -10.78 11.98 1.76
C ARG A 116 -11.26 13.30 2.39
N GLY A 117 -10.83 13.61 3.62
CA GLY A 117 -11.16 14.85 4.29
C GLY A 117 -10.67 16.10 3.55
N SER A 118 -9.49 16.04 2.93
CA SER A 118 -8.99 17.11 2.07
C SER A 118 -9.81 17.24 0.78
N TYR A 119 -10.18 16.11 0.18
CA TYR A 119 -11.05 16.09 -0.99
C TYR A 119 -12.42 16.71 -0.73
N ASP A 120 -13.04 16.38 0.39
CA ASP A 120 -14.33 16.95 0.82
C ASP A 120 -14.26 18.48 1.00
N LYS A 121 -13.10 18.98 1.41
CA LYS A 121 -12.81 20.42 1.52
C LYS A 121 -12.42 21.07 0.17
N LYS A 122 -12.42 20.28 -0.92
CA LYS A 122 -12.04 20.73 -2.27
C LYS A 122 -10.59 21.24 -2.37
N GLU A 123 -9.71 20.68 -1.55
CA GLU A 123 -8.29 20.95 -1.62
C GLU A 123 -7.68 20.28 -2.87
N THR A 124 -6.66 20.92 -3.45
CA THR A 124 -5.95 20.36 -4.59
C THR A 124 -4.91 19.36 -4.12
N ILE A 125 -5.13 18.06 -4.39
CA ILE A 125 -4.38 16.96 -3.81
C ILE A 125 -3.24 16.51 -4.74
N PHE A 126 -2.03 16.48 -4.19
CA PHE A 126 -0.83 15.92 -4.80
C PHE A 126 -0.32 14.78 -3.91
N LEU A 127 -0.01 13.63 -4.52
CA LEU A 127 0.44 12.42 -3.83
C LEU A 127 1.80 11.97 -4.37
N ILE A 128 2.80 11.97 -3.50
CA ILE A 128 4.09 11.34 -3.77
C ILE A 128 3.92 9.83 -3.66
N GLY A 129 3.99 9.12 -4.77
CA GLY A 129 3.79 7.69 -4.80
C GLY A 129 4.11 7.07 -6.16
N LYS A 130 4.15 5.75 -6.20
CA LYS A 130 4.34 5.00 -7.44
C LYS A 130 2.99 4.73 -8.08
N LYS A 131 2.76 5.24 -9.28
CA LYS A 131 1.55 4.91 -10.08
C LYS A 131 1.39 3.40 -10.23
N GLY A 132 0.17 2.90 -10.02
CA GLY A 132 -0.13 1.46 -10.09
C GLY A 132 0.21 0.65 -8.83
N HIS A 133 0.86 1.25 -7.83
CA HIS A 133 1.05 0.58 -6.54
C HIS A 133 -0.30 0.46 -5.81
N ALA A 134 -0.54 -0.69 -5.16
CA ALA A 134 -1.82 -0.99 -4.51
C ALA A 134 -2.26 0.08 -3.50
N GLU A 135 -1.36 0.55 -2.64
CA GLU A 135 -1.66 1.63 -1.68
C GLU A 135 -2.09 2.91 -2.38
N VAL A 136 -1.37 3.31 -3.46
CA VAL A 136 -1.70 4.51 -4.24
C VAL A 136 -3.06 4.37 -4.91
N THR A 137 -3.37 3.21 -5.47
CA THR A 137 -4.70 2.91 -6.03
C THR A 137 -5.80 3.05 -4.98
N GLY A 138 -5.59 2.52 -3.78
CA GLY A 138 -6.51 2.65 -2.66
C GLY A 138 -6.72 4.10 -2.21
N LEU A 139 -5.63 4.88 -2.12
CA LEU A 139 -5.67 6.30 -1.75
C LEU A 139 -6.39 7.14 -2.80
N MET A 140 -6.03 6.98 -4.07
CA MET A 140 -6.63 7.74 -5.16
C MET A 140 -8.11 7.40 -5.36
N GLY A 141 -8.51 6.16 -5.10
CA GLY A 141 -9.92 5.76 -5.11
C GLY A 141 -10.76 6.48 -4.05
N GLN A 142 -10.17 6.93 -2.93
CA GLN A 142 -10.86 7.72 -1.92
C GLN A 142 -11.30 9.11 -2.43
N ILE A 143 -10.69 9.60 -3.49
CA ILE A 143 -10.89 10.93 -4.07
C ILE A 143 -11.30 10.87 -5.54
N ASN A 144 -11.95 9.78 -5.97
CA ASN A 144 -12.41 9.55 -7.35
C ASN A 144 -11.30 9.72 -8.40
N ASN A 145 -10.05 9.46 -8.04
CA ASN A 145 -8.84 9.71 -8.84
C ASN A 145 -8.64 11.19 -9.23
N GLU A 146 -9.26 12.12 -8.53
CA GLU A 146 -9.14 13.56 -8.75
C GLU A 146 -7.95 14.16 -7.99
N GLY A 147 -6.74 13.74 -8.35
CA GLY A 147 -5.50 14.24 -7.79
C GLY A 147 -4.31 13.93 -8.69
N VAL A 148 -3.16 14.46 -8.33
CA VAL A 148 -1.92 14.26 -9.09
C VAL A 148 -1.01 13.29 -8.36
N VAL A 149 -0.68 12.16 -8.98
CA VAL A 149 0.29 11.18 -8.48
C VAL A 149 1.60 11.35 -9.23
N PHE A 150 2.69 11.44 -8.50
CA PHE A 150 4.05 11.53 -9.06
C PHE A 150 5.06 10.86 -8.12
N SER A 151 6.14 10.32 -8.67
CA SER A 151 7.23 9.73 -7.88
C SER A 151 8.35 10.73 -7.62
N ASP A 152 8.63 11.61 -8.59
CA ASP A 152 9.60 12.70 -8.49
C ASP A 152 9.03 14.00 -9.04
N ILE A 153 9.39 15.12 -8.40
CA ILE A 153 8.87 16.44 -8.78
C ILE A 153 9.25 16.84 -10.22
N SER A 154 10.33 16.28 -10.77
CA SER A 154 10.73 16.50 -12.17
C SER A 154 9.70 16.01 -13.18
N GLU A 155 8.83 15.07 -12.80
CA GLU A 155 7.70 14.61 -13.64
C GLU A 155 6.68 15.73 -13.91
N LEU A 156 6.72 16.78 -13.11
CA LEU A 156 5.81 17.95 -13.20
C LEU A 156 6.44 19.13 -13.93
N ASP A 157 7.69 19.01 -14.38
CA ASP A 157 8.38 20.08 -15.07
C ASP A 157 7.68 20.45 -16.39
N GLY A 158 7.57 21.75 -16.67
CA GLY A 158 6.85 22.26 -17.83
C GLY A 158 5.32 22.27 -17.72
N GLN A 159 4.75 21.78 -16.62
CA GLN A 159 3.32 21.85 -16.36
C GLN A 159 2.97 23.15 -15.61
N THR A 160 1.79 23.70 -15.87
CA THR A 160 1.23 24.77 -15.07
C THR A 160 0.70 24.18 -13.75
N LEU A 161 1.32 24.56 -12.64
CA LEU A 161 0.94 24.10 -11.32
C LEU A 161 0.04 25.11 -10.60
N PRO A 162 -0.87 24.66 -9.73
CA PRO A 162 -1.69 25.55 -8.91
C PRO A 162 -0.83 26.30 -7.89
N SER A 163 -1.33 27.43 -7.41
CA SER A 163 -0.63 28.26 -6.41
C SER A 163 -0.65 27.66 -5.00
N GLU A 164 -1.56 26.74 -4.74
CA GLU A 164 -1.72 26.04 -3.44
C GLU A 164 -2.05 24.58 -3.66
N ILE A 165 -1.40 23.70 -2.93
CA ILE A 165 -1.62 22.24 -2.94
C ILE A 165 -1.67 21.68 -1.53
N THR A 166 -2.34 20.52 -1.38
CA THR A 166 -2.23 19.67 -0.19
C THR A 166 -1.43 18.42 -0.58
N LEU A 167 -0.28 18.25 0.07
CA LEU A 167 0.71 17.23 -0.29
C LEU A 167 0.61 16.02 0.63
N TYR A 168 0.41 14.85 0.05
CA TYR A 168 0.47 13.56 0.71
C TYR A 168 1.60 12.70 0.17
N THR A 169 1.95 11.65 0.91
CA THR A 169 2.96 10.66 0.49
C THR A 169 2.52 9.25 0.80
N GLN A 170 2.82 8.33 -0.09
CA GLN A 170 2.72 6.88 0.15
C GLN A 170 3.52 6.52 1.40
N THR A 171 3.00 5.64 2.27
CA THR A 171 3.56 5.34 3.60
C THR A 171 4.96 4.74 3.55
N THR A 172 5.36 4.11 2.44
CA THR A 172 6.68 3.53 2.23
C THR A 172 7.75 4.52 1.78
N LYS A 173 7.38 5.77 1.53
CA LYS A 173 8.34 6.84 1.18
C LYS A 173 8.98 7.45 2.43
N SER A 174 10.24 7.89 2.31
CA SER A 174 10.97 8.47 3.43
C SER A 174 10.45 9.87 3.80
N LYS A 175 10.57 10.22 5.09
CA LYS A 175 10.30 11.58 5.57
C LYS A 175 11.19 12.62 4.89
N GLN A 176 12.43 12.24 4.55
CA GLN A 176 13.36 13.11 3.83
C GLN A 176 12.82 13.45 2.45
N LYS A 177 12.39 12.46 1.65
CA LYS A 177 11.81 12.68 0.32
C LYS A 177 10.60 13.62 0.39
N PHE A 178 9.73 13.45 1.39
CA PHE A 178 8.60 14.34 1.60
C PHE A 178 9.04 15.79 1.84
N ARG A 179 10.01 16.00 2.75
CA ARG A 179 10.52 17.36 3.07
C ARG A 179 11.18 18.02 1.87
N GLU A 180 12.00 17.28 1.13
CA GLU A 180 12.68 17.78 -0.09
C GLU A 180 11.68 18.16 -1.16
N THR A 181 10.67 17.34 -1.39
CA THR A 181 9.61 17.61 -2.36
C THR A 181 8.76 18.82 -1.95
N ARG A 182 8.37 18.91 -0.69
CA ARG A 182 7.67 20.07 -0.14
C ARG A 182 8.47 21.37 -0.37
N LYS A 183 9.77 21.35 0.00
CA LYS A 183 10.63 22.50 -0.22
C LYS A 183 10.74 22.90 -1.69
N ALA A 184 10.84 21.92 -2.59
CA ALA A 184 10.91 22.17 -4.03
C ALA A 184 9.63 22.83 -4.60
N PHE A 185 8.45 22.51 -4.07
CA PHE A 185 7.21 23.24 -4.40
C PHE A 185 7.23 24.66 -3.83
N GLU A 186 7.62 24.83 -2.57
CA GLU A 186 7.71 26.14 -1.92
C GLU A 186 8.71 27.07 -2.64
N ASP A 187 9.85 26.53 -3.10
CA ASP A 187 10.87 27.26 -3.90
C ASP A 187 10.31 27.69 -5.29
N ARG A 188 9.26 27.03 -5.78
CA ARG A 188 8.51 27.40 -6.99
C ARG A 188 7.37 28.40 -6.70
N GLY A 189 7.25 28.88 -5.47
CA GLY A 189 6.20 29.83 -5.03
C GLY A 189 4.84 29.18 -4.77
N ILE A 190 4.79 27.85 -4.59
CA ILE A 190 3.55 27.11 -4.35
C ILE A 190 3.39 26.93 -2.83
N LYS A 191 2.22 27.29 -2.31
CA LYS A 191 1.87 27.03 -0.92
C LYS A 191 1.54 25.54 -0.72
N VAL A 192 2.17 24.92 0.30
CA VAL A 192 2.00 23.49 0.58
C VAL A 192 1.40 23.28 1.97
N ASN A 193 0.24 22.70 2.01
CA ASN A 193 -0.45 22.26 3.22
C ASN A 193 -0.13 20.80 3.54
#